data_8b97ba500dd90d94ce8e61e6e5c28451
#
_entry.id   8b97ba500dd90d94ce8e61e6e5c28451
#
_cell.length_a   1.000
_cell.length_b   1.000
_cell.length_c   1.000
_cell.angle_alpha   90.00
_cell.angle_beta   90.00
_cell.angle_gamma   90.00
#
_symmetry.space_group_name_H-M   'P 1'
#
loop_
_entity.id
_entity.type
_entity.pdbx_description
1 polymer ?
#
loop_
_entity_poly.entity_id
_entity_poly.type
_entity_poly.pdbx_seq_one_letter_code
_entity_poly.pdbx_strand_id
1 'polypeptide(L)'
;MCMSCISKDCDCQKYRSYTIIDTTISNVNLVRVNSGWYKSGLSCETKLIDYDYWIGKYEITNKQFYDFLTAAVKQHKIVLKQHKIICFYNGDDNIESGLFIAKYPDKAIYIDSTNQLRLSNQLANHPVIGVSWFGAKAFCNFYGFDLPQIDEWEKAARGNFCIRFPWGDDIDSTCANFYNSNDPYEPYTTPVGFYDGNYKNSFYTKNSVSSYGCYDMAGNAWEWTNDRFNQSSPYYCGKGGGFNLHNPAHMQVYYVSTFRVKEDNPPLDRTHLSDGFRVVKRIKNHEIFYHH
;
A
#
# COMPACT_ATOMS: atom_id res chain seq x y z
N MET A 1 -18.51 30.73 -19.51
CA MET A 1 -19.81 30.61 -18.81
C MET A 1 -20.52 29.39 -19.38
N CYS A 2 -20.56 28.31 -18.68
CA CYS A 2 -21.50 27.24 -18.93
C CYS A 2 -21.96 26.75 -17.55
N MET A 3 -23.06 27.34 -17.10
CA MET A 3 -23.87 26.87 -15.98
C MET A 3 -24.74 25.74 -16.53
N SER A 4 -24.46 24.49 -16.13
CA SER A 4 -25.46 23.41 -16.02
C SER A 4 -24.75 22.09 -15.70
N CYS A 5 -24.50 21.81 -14.45
CA CYS A 5 -24.34 20.46 -13.93
C CYS A 5 -24.81 20.44 -12.49
N ILE A 6 -26.13 20.58 -12.31
CA ILE A 6 -26.82 20.16 -11.11
C ILE A 6 -27.72 19.00 -11.55
N SER A 7 -27.14 17.81 -11.65
CA SER A 7 -27.89 16.56 -11.65
C SER A 7 -27.05 15.50 -10.94
N LYS A 8 -27.70 14.80 -10.02
CA LYS A 8 -27.13 13.82 -9.09
C LYS A 8 -26.62 12.52 -9.72
N ASP A 9 -26.46 12.47 -11.04
CA ASP A 9 -25.98 11.31 -11.79
C ASP A 9 -24.83 11.71 -12.71
N CYS A 10 -23.72 12.16 -12.13
CA CYS A 10 -22.47 12.25 -12.86
C CYS A 10 -21.92 10.84 -12.98
N ASP A 11 -22.21 10.16 -14.09
CA ASP A 11 -21.75 8.82 -14.44
C ASP A 11 -20.22 8.84 -14.68
N CYS A 12 -19.46 8.85 -13.58
CA CYS A 12 -18.00 8.76 -13.58
C CYS A 12 -17.49 7.38 -14.08
N GLN A 13 -18.40 6.46 -14.43
CA GLN A 13 -18.02 5.13 -14.89
C GLN A 13 -17.58 5.08 -16.36
N LYS A 14 -17.78 6.14 -17.14
CA LYS A 14 -17.66 6.10 -18.60
C LYS A 14 -16.25 6.17 -19.19
N TYR A 15 -15.19 6.33 -18.37
CA TYR A 15 -13.79 6.43 -18.85
C TYR A 15 -12.83 5.45 -18.18
N ARG A 16 -13.32 4.28 -17.77
CA ARG A 16 -12.49 3.28 -17.10
C ARG A 16 -12.08 2.14 -18.03
N SER A 17 -11.19 2.39 -18.99
CA SER A 17 -10.40 1.31 -19.58
C SER A 17 -9.11 1.15 -18.77
N TYR A 18 -9.13 0.29 -17.74
CA TYR A 18 -7.91 -0.07 -17.02
C TYR A 18 -7.19 -1.17 -17.79
N THR A 19 -5.99 -0.89 -18.25
CA THR A 19 -5.10 -1.96 -18.71
C THR A 19 -4.40 -2.51 -17.46
N ILE A 20 -4.73 -3.73 -17.07
CA ILE A 20 -4.03 -4.45 -16.03
C ILE A 20 -2.82 -5.10 -16.69
N ILE A 21 -1.61 -4.79 -16.25
CA ILE A 21 -0.43 -5.58 -16.59
C ILE A 21 -0.31 -6.67 -15.52
N ASP A 22 -0.54 -7.91 -15.95
CA ASP A 22 -0.21 -9.08 -15.16
C ASP A 22 1.31 -9.25 -15.17
N THR A 23 1.95 -8.88 -14.06
CA THR A 23 3.37 -9.17 -13.88
C THR A 23 3.49 -10.59 -13.34
N THR A 24 3.56 -11.57 -14.23
CA THR A 24 3.61 -13.01 -13.96
C THR A 24 4.68 -13.45 -12.96
N ILE A 25 5.59 -12.56 -12.57
CA ILE A 25 6.71 -12.84 -11.66
C ILE A 25 6.35 -12.63 -10.18
N SER A 26 5.38 -11.77 -9.85
CA SER A 26 5.03 -11.42 -8.47
C SER A 26 3.54 -11.52 -8.14
N ASN A 27 2.68 -11.82 -9.11
CA ASN A 27 1.21 -11.79 -8.99
C ASN A 27 0.67 -10.45 -8.40
N VAL A 28 1.35 -9.32 -8.67
CA VAL A 28 0.91 -8.00 -8.24
C VAL A 28 0.07 -7.36 -9.33
N ASN A 29 -1.18 -7.08 -9.01
CA ASN A 29 -2.08 -6.36 -9.90
C ASN A 29 -1.73 -4.87 -9.88
N LEU A 30 -1.42 -4.32 -11.05
CA LEU A 30 -1.07 -2.92 -11.22
C LEU A 30 -2.14 -2.18 -12.01
N VAL A 31 -2.36 -0.91 -11.68
CA VAL A 31 -3.17 0.03 -12.45
C VAL A 31 -2.29 1.15 -12.97
N ARG A 32 -2.60 1.64 -14.19
CA ARG A 32 -1.85 2.73 -14.80
C ARG A 32 -2.36 4.07 -14.30
N VAL A 33 -1.45 4.94 -13.91
CA VAL A 33 -1.69 6.35 -13.62
C VAL A 33 -0.99 7.17 -14.70
N ASN A 34 -1.79 7.83 -15.53
CA ASN A 34 -1.25 8.64 -16.62
C ASN A 34 -0.56 9.90 -16.07
N SER A 35 0.45 10.39 -16.79
CA SER A 35 1.01 11.73 -16.59
C SER A 35 -0.10 12.79 -16.59
N GLY A 36 0.18 13.93 -15.97
CA GLY A 36 -0.77 15.04 -15.96
C GLY A 36 -0.93 15.67 -14.59
N TRP A 37 -1.79 16.70 -14.57
CA TRP A 37 -2.09 17.47 -13.37
C TRP A 37 -2.91 16.68 -12.35
N TYR A 38 -2.74 16.97 -11.08
CA TYR A 38 -3.55 16.42 -9.98
C TYR A 38 -3.68 17.44 -8.85
N LYS A 39 -4.59 17.19 -7.91
CA LYS A 39 -4.76 18.01 -6.72
C LYS A 39 -3.91 17.44 -5.58
N SER A 40 -3.13 18.30 -4.91
CA SER A 40 -2.19 17.93 -3.85
C SER A 40 -2.45 18.71 -2.58
N GLY A 41 -2.23 18.07 -1.44
CA GLY A 41 -2.30 18.66 -0.13
C GLY A 41 -3.71 19.06 0.31
N LEU A 42 -3.81 19.60 1.51
CA LEU A 42 -5.08 20.09 2.08
C LEU A 42 -5.64 21.29 1.28
N SER A 43 -4.77 22.16 0.78
CA SER A 43 -5.13 23.34 0.00
C SER A 43 -5.53 23.04 -1.45
N CYS A 44 -5.47 21.76 -1.87
CA CYS A 44 -5.81 21.34 -3.22
C CYS A 44 -4.98 22.05 -4.31
N GLU A 45 -3.72 22.27 -4.05
CA GLU A 45 -2.79 22.83 -5.04
C GLU A 45 -2.71 21.94 -6.28
N THR A 46 -2.54 22.57 -7.43
CA THR A 46 -2.38 21.83 -8.67
C THR A 46 -0.91 21.53 -8.89
N LYS A 47 -0.56 20.25 -8.93
CA LYS A 47 0.79 19.76 -9.24
C LYS A 47 0.79 18.92 -10.50
N LEU A 48 1.96 18.78 -11.12
CA LEU A 48 2.16 17.98 -12.33
C LEU A 48 3.05 16.77 -11.99
N ILE A 49 2.60 15.58 -12.39
CA ILE A 49 3.48 14.43 -12.61
C ILE A 49 3.56 14.24 -14.12
N ASP A 50 4.73 14.42 -14.70
CA ASP A 50 4.96 14.50 -16.15
C ASP A 50 5.32 13.14 -16.80
N TYR A 51 5.22 12.06 -16.03
CA TYR A 51 5.44 10.69 -16.49
C TYR A 51 4.30 9.76 -16.09
N ASP A 52 4.11 8.71 -16.89
CA ASP A 52 3.20 7.63 -16.58
C ASP A 52 3.87 6.64 -15.62
N TYR A 53 3.06 6.05 -14.73
CA TYR A 53 3.52 4.99 -13.86
C TYR A 53 2.42 3.96 -13.59
N TRP A 54 2.84 2.80 -13.14
CA TRP A 54 1.96 1.77 -12.66
C TRP A 54 2.04 1.72 -11.14
N ILE A 55 0.90 1.56 -10.47
CA ILE A 55 0.83 1.43 -9.02
C ILE A 55 0.03 0.20 -8.62
N GLY A 56 0.37 -0.42 -7.50
CA GLY A 56 -0.40 -1.54 -6.96
C GLY A 56 -1.87 -1.20 -6.83
N LYS A 57 -2.74 -2.00 -7.47
CA LYS A 57 -4.19 -1.90 -7.29
C LYS A 57 -4.58 -2.04 -5.82
N TYR A 58 -3.84 -2.89 -5.11
CA TYR A 58 -3.98 -3.21 -3.71
C TYR A 58 -2.65 -3.03 -2.98
N GLU A 59 -2.70 -3.06 -1.65
CA GLU A 59 -1.53 -3.29 -0.80
C GLU A 59 -0.90 -4.64 -1.14
N ILE A 60 0.39 -4.83 -0.84
CA ILE A 60 1.04 -6.14 -0.96
C ILE A 60 0.48 -7.08 0.10
N THR A 61 0.03 -8.26 -0.36
CA THR A 61 -0.58 -9.27 0.52
C THR A 61 0.47 -10.11 1.27
N ASN A 62 0.04 -10.75 2.35
CA ASN A 62 0.85 -11.72 3.08
C ASN A 62 1.35 -12.85 2.16
N LYS A 63 0.52 -13.31 1.22
CA LYS A 63 0.91 -14.35 0.26
C LYS A 63 2.04 -13.88 -0.66
N GLN A 64 1.91 -12.68 -1.23
CA GLN A 64 2.94 -12.12 -2.11
C GLN A 64 4.26 -11.90 -1.37
N PHE A 65 4.17 -11.41 -0.14
CA PHE A 65 5.36 -11.20 0.68
C PHE A 65 6.00 -12.52 1.13
N TYR A 66 5.20 -13.52 1.47
CA TYR A 66 5.67 -14.88 1.76
C TYR A 66 6.41 -15.52 0.56
N ASP A 67 5.87 -15.34 -0.66
CA ASP A 67 6.49 -15.86 -1.88
C ASP A 67 7.84 -15.18 -2.13
N PHE A 68 7.92 -13.86 -1.93
CA PHE A 68 9.18 -13.12 -1.95
C PHE A 68 10.19 -13.69 -0.95
N LEU A 69 9.80 -13.83 0.31
CA LEU A 69 10.69 -14.36 1.34
C LEU A 69 11.21 -15.74 1.00
N THR A 70 10.31 -16.63 0.54
CA THR A 70 10.66 -18.00 0.17
C THR A 70 11.65 -18.03 -1.00
N ALA A 71 11.41 -17.21 -2.02
CA ALA A 71 12.30 -17.10 -3.16
C ALA A 71 13.67 -16.48 -2.80
N ALA A 72 13.66 -15.46 -1.96
CA ALA A 72 14.86 -14.75 -1.54
C ALA A 72 15.74 -15.59 -0.61
N VAL A 73 15.13 -16.42 0.27
CA VAL A 73 15.85 -17.41 1.09
C VAL A 73 16.51 -18.44 0.18
N LYS A 74 15.79 -18.97 -0.82
CA LYS A 74 16.33 -19.94 -1.79
C LYS A 74 17.49 -19.35 -2.61
N GLN A 75 17.49 -18.04 -2.84
CA GLN A 75 18.57 -17.33 -3.56
C GLN A 75 19.67 -16.82 -2.62
N HIS A 76 19.65 -17.16 -1.34
CA HIS A 76 20.61 -16.69 -0.32
C HIS A 76 20.66 -15.16 -0.14
N LYS A 77 19.59 -14.46 -0.53
CA LYS A 77 19.45 -13.01 -0.34
C LYS A 77 18.86 -12.64 1.01
N ILE A 78 18.30 -13.59 1.72
CA ILE A 78 17.71 -13.45 3.06
C ILE A 78 18.22 -14.57 3.95
N VAL A 79 18.53 -14.24 5.19
CA VAL A 79 18.90 -15.19 6.23
C VAL A 79 17.79 -15.23 7.28
N LEU A 80 17.31 -16.42 7.58
CA LEU A 80 16.38 -16.65 8.68
C LEU A 80 17.20 -16.85 9.97
N LYS A 81 17.12 -15.91 10.90
CA LYS A 81 17.64 -16.07 12.26
C LYS A 81 16.46 -16.31 13.20
N GLN A 82 16.68 -17.09 14.29
CA GLN A 82 15.64 -17.41 15.29
C GLN A 82 14.78 -16.17 15.62
N HIS A 83 13.50 -16.23 15.28
CA HIS A 83 12.49 -15.18 15.46
C HIS A 83 12.69 -13.87 14.70
N LYS A 84 13.64 -13.78 13.76
CA LYS A 84 13.86 -12.60 12.91
C LYS A 84 14.12 -13.03 11.47
N ILE A 85 13.50 -12.35 10.53
CA ILE A 85 13.83 -12.45 9.11
C ILE A 85 14.74 -11.26 8.81
N ILE A 86 15.97 -11.52 8.41
CA ILE A 86 16.95 -10.51 8.06
C ILE A 86 17.09 -10.48 6.56
N CYS A 87 16.83 -9.32 5.96
CA CYS A 87 17.02 -9.06 4.55
C CYS A 87 18.26 -8.19 4.33
N PHE A 88 19.01 -8.50 3.28
CA PHE A 88 20.07 -7.63 2.79
C PHE A 88 19.48 -6.66 1.77
N TYR A 89 19.68 -5.37 2.00
CA TYR A 89 19.21 -4.31 1.12
C TYR A 89 20.24 -4.02 0.02
N ASN A 90 19.81 -3.94 -1.26
CA ASN A 90 20.64 -3.66 -2.45
C ASN A 90 21.81 -4.61 -2.70
N GLY A 91 21.83 -5.79 -2.11
CA GLY A 91 22.98 -6.67 -2.20
C GLY A 91 24.22 -6.15 -1.44
N ASP A 92 24.05 -5.13 -0.61
CA ASP A 92 25.04 -4.66 0.31
C ASP A 92 24.96 -5.52 1.58
N ASP A 93 25.94 -6.42 1.73
CA ASP A 93 26.01 -7.39 2.83
C ASP A 93 26.16 -6.72 4.22
N ASN A 94 26.29 -5.40 4.27
CA ASN A 94 26.55 -4.64 5.49
C ASN A 94 25.30 -4.01 6.12
N ILE A 95 24.15 -4.03 5.45
CA ILE A 95 22.91 -3.47 6.02
C ILE A 95 21.97 -4.61 6.39
N GLU A 96 22.03 -5.05 7.64
CA GLU A 96 21.01 -5.92 8.25
C GLU A 96 19.71 -5.14 8.39
N SER A 97 18.87 -5.14 7.38
CA SER A 97 17.51 -4.63 7.47
C SER A 97 16.62 -5.69 8.11
N GLY A 98 16.35 -5.55 9.41
CA GLY A 98 15.44 -6.44 10.11
C GLY A 98 14.04 -6.35 9.54
N LEU A 99 13.58 -7.43 8.91
CA LEU A 99 12.16 -7.67 8.69
C LEU A 99 11.56 -8.06 10.03
N PHE A 100 10.81 -7.15 10.63
CA PHE A 100 9.98 -7.53 11.77
C PHE A 100 8.67 -8.08 11.25
N ILE A 101 8.53 -9.38 11.39
CA ILE A 101 7.22 -9.98 11.46
C ILE A 101 6.81 -9.79 12.91
N ALA A 102 5.85 -8.90 13.13
CA ALA A 102 5.39 -8.57 14.46
C ALA A 102 5.05 -9.81 15.28
N LYS A 103 5.45 -9.79 16.53
CA LYS A 103 5.17 -10.80 17.55
C LYS A 103 3.69 -10.73 17.97
N TYR A 104 2.77 -10.87 17.03
CA TYR A 104 1.32 -10.93 17.34
C TYR A 104 0.83 -12.36 17.32
N PRO A 105 -0.18 -12.70 18.13
CA PRO A 105 -0.71 -14.06 18.19
C PRO A 105 -1.22 -14.59 16.85
N ASP A 106 -1.61 -13.68 15.96
CA ASP A 106 -2.16 -14.01 14.64
C ASP A 106 -1.14 -13.75 13.53
N LYS A 107 0.02 -14.39 13.64
CA LYS A 107 1.09 -14.25 12.66
C LYS A 107 0.65 -14.78 11.31
N ALA A 108 0.49 -13.89 10.33
CA ALA A 108 0.25 -14.30 8.95
C ALA A 108 1.45 -15.07 8.38
N ILE A 109 2.66 -14.57 8.64
CA ILE A 109 3.92 -15.19 8.23
C ILE A 109 4.77 -15.43 9.49
N TYR A 110 5.28 -16.64 9.67
CA TYR A 110 6.06 -17.01 10.86
C TYR A 110 7.10 -18.08 10.54
N ILE A 111 8.07 -18.23 11.45
CA ILE A 111 9.06 -19.31 11.41
C ILE A 111 8.62 -20.36 12.41
N ASP A 112 8.44 -21.60 11.95
CA ASP A 112 8.04 -22.71 12.81
C ASP A 112 9.21 -23.27 13.63
N SER A 113 8.93 -24.27 14.48
CA SER A 113 9.93 -24.94 15.32
C SER A 113 11.03 -25.67 14.54
N THR A 114 10.79 -25.95 13.26
CA THR A 114 11.77 -26.56 12.35
C THR A 114 12.57 -25.54 11.56
N ASN A 115 12.47 -24.25 11.95
CA ASN A 115 13.12 -23.10 11.28
C ASN A 115 12.67 -22.92 9.83
N GLN A 116 11.42 -23.29 9.53
CA GLN A 116 10.82 -23.09 8.22
C GLN A 116 9.82 -21.96 8.23
N LEU A 117 9.81 -21.20 7.13
CA LEU A 117 8.85 -20.13 6.91
C LEU A 117 7.45 -20.73 6.63
N ARG A 118 6.43 -20.17 7.26
CA ARG A 118 5.03 -20.59 7.15
C ARG A 118 4.12 -19.40 6.88
N LEU A 119 3.01 -19.68 6.20
CA LEU A 119 1.93 -18.73 5.93
C LEU A 119 0.62 -19.25 6.50
N SER A 120 -0.11 -18.40 7.20
CA SER A 120 -1.51 -18.66 7.56
C SER A 120 -2.40 -18.45 6.33
N ASN A 121 -3.07 -19.52 5.87
CA ASN A 121 -3.94 -19.44 4.70
C ASN A 121 -5.13 -18.51 4.89
N GLN A 122 -5.62 -18.34 6.11
CA GLN A 122 -6.74 -17.44 6.43
C GLN A 122 -6.37 -15.97 6.23
N LEU A 123 -5.09 -15.63 6.43
CA LEU A 123 -4.57 -14.27 6.29
C LEU A 123 -3.81 -14.03 4.98
N ALA A 124 -3.80 -15.02 4.08
CA ALA A 124 -3.02 -14.98 2.85
C ALA A 124 -3.32 -13.73 1.98
N ASN A 125 -4.60 -13.36 1.88
CA ASN A 125 -5.08 -12.22 1.08
C ASN A 125 -5.20 -10.90 1.86
N HIS A 126 -4.83 -10.87 3.14
CA HIS A 126 -4.74 -9.64 3.91
C HIS A 126 -3.44 -8.91 3.57
N PRO A 127 -3.38 -7.57 3.75
CA PRO A 127 -2.13 -6.85 3.55
C PRO A 127 -1.05 -7.38 4.48
N VAL A 128 0.17 -7.43 4.01
CA VAL A 128 1.30 -7.66 4.91
C VAL A 128 1.49 -6.42 5.77
N ILE A 129 1.55 -6.60 7.08
CA ILE A 129 1.74 -5.53 8.07
C ILE A 129 2.92 -5.83 8.99
N GLY A 130 3.39 -4.80 9.70
CA GLY A 130 4.58 -4.91 10.53
C GLY A 130 5.86 -5.05 9.72
N VAL A 131 5.85 -4.63 8.47
CA VAL A 131 7.01 -4.64 7.57
C VAL A 131 7.78 -3.34 7.74
N SER A 132 9.09 -3.43 7.94
CA SER A 132 9.96 -2.25 7.95
C SER A 132 10.05 -1.62 6.56
N TRP A 133 10.41 -0.33 6.49
CA TRP A 133 10.67 0.33 5.20
C TRP A 133 11.72 -0.42 4.38
N PHE A 134 12.78 -0.91 5.03
CA PHE A 134 13.83 -1.71 4.38
C PHE A 134 13.28 -3.03 3.84
N GLY A 135 12.37 -3.70 4.56
CA GLY A 135 11.72 -4.91 4.09
C GLY A 135 10.81 -4.67 2.88
N ALA A 136 10.05 -3.59 2.91
CA ALA A 136 9.24 -3.17 1.77
C ALA A 136 10.11 -2.85 0.55
N LYS A 137 11.24 -2.15 0.77
CA LYS A 137 12.20 -1.81 -0.28
C LYS A 137 12.91 -3.05 -0.83
N ALA A 138 13.24 -4.03 0.03
CA ALA A 138 13.83 -5.30 -0.41
C ALA A 138 12.88 -6.09 -1.34
N PHE A 139 11.58 -6.12 -1.02
CA PHE A 139 10.54 -6.68 -1.91
C PHE A 139 10.53 -5.96 -3.25
N CYS A 140 10.49 -4.61 -3.23
CA CYS A 140 10.50 -3.80 -4.44
C CYS A 140 11.73 -4.11 -5.32
N ASN A 141 12.92 -4.11 -4.73
CA ASN A 141 14.17 -4.37 -5.44
C ASN A 141 14.22 -5.79 -6.03
N PHE A 142 13.66 -6.77 -5.31
CA PHE A 142 13.65 -8.17 -5.75
C PHE A 142 12.84 -8.36 -7.04
N TYR A 143 11.72 -7.65 -7.17
CA TYR A 143 10.81 -7.75 -8.32
C TYR A 143 10.93 -6.61 -9.33
N GLY A 144 11.84 -5.66 -9.15
CA GLY A 144 12.01 -4.53 -10.06
C GLY A 144 10.92 -3.46 -9.92
N PHE A 145 10.37 -3.32 -8.73
CA PHE A 145 9.46 -2.24 -8.33
C PHE A 145 10.17 -1.15 -7.53
N ASP A 146 9.40 -0.16 -7.11
CA ASP A 146 9.79 0.82 -6.10
C ASP A 146 8.62 1.11 -5.15
N LEU A 147 8.88 1.80 -4.05
CA LEU A 147 7.84 2.40 -3.23
C LEU A 147 7.32 3.67 -3.91
N PRO A 148 6.03 3.99 -3.79
CA PRO A 148 5.48 5.24 -4.34
C PRO A 148 6.10 6.44 -3.64
N GLN A 149 6.26 7.54 -4.37
CA GLN A 149 6.41 8.85 -3.76
C GLN A 149 5.07 9.32 -3.21
N ILE A 150 5.09 10.25 -2.24
CA ILE A 150 3.87 10.84 -1.68
C ILE A 150 2.96 11.36 -2.80
N ASP A 151 3.53 12.09 -3.75
CA ASP A 151 2.80 12.70 -4.85
C ASP A 151 2.20 11.64 -5.80
N GLU A 152 2.89 10.53 -6.07
CA GLU A 152 2.38 9.41 -6.86
C GLU A 152 1.22 8.71 -6.15
N TRP A 153 1.40 8.43 -4.85
CA TRP A 153 0.36 7.81 -4.04
C TRP A 153 -0.90 8.68 -3.97
N GLU A 154 -0.73 9.98 -3.70
CA GLU A 154 -1.84 10.92 -3.57
C GLU A 154 -2.59 11.12 -4.90
N LYS A 155 -1.86 11.21 -6.02
CA LYS A 155 -2.47 11.26 -7.36
C LYS A 155 -3.27 9.99 -7.64
N ALA A 156 -2.74 8.81 -7.34
CA ALA A 156 -3.46 7.54 -7.52
C ALA A 156 -4.72 7.46 -6.65
N ALA A 157 -4.71 8.08 -5.46
CA ALA A 157 -5.82 8.09 -4.55
C ALA A 157 -6.97 9.00 -4.99
N ARG A 158 -6.70 10.24 -5.41
CA ARG A 158 -7.76 11.23 -5.68
C ARG A 158 -7.75 11.86 -7.08
N GLY A 159 -6.67 11.71 -7.85
CA GLY A 159 -6.59 12.32 -9.19
C GLY A 159 -6.73 13.84 -9.16
N ASN A 160 -7.55 14.37 -10.08
CA ASN A 160 -7.81 15.82 -10.23
C ASN A 160 -8.90 16.36 -9.30
N PHE A 161 -9.38 15.54 -8.34
CA PHE A 161 -10.47 15.93 -7.46
C PHE A 161 -9.93 16.48 -6.14
N CYS A 162 -10.53 17.55 -5.64
CA CYS A 162 -10.26 18.07 -4.31
C CYS A 162 -11.16 17.37 -3.29
N ILE A 163 -10.91 16.09 -3.05
CA ILE A 163 -11.67 15.22 -2.16
C ILE A 163 -10.78 14.74 -1.00
N ARG A 164 -11.41 14.40 0.14
CA ARG A 164 -10.73 13.95 1.34
C ARG A 164 -10.35 12.48 1.31
N PHE A 165 -11.19 11.64 0.71
CA PHE A 165 -10.98 10.20 0.60
C PHE A 165 -11.06 9.78 -0.87
N PRO A 166 -10.57 8.60 -1.26
CA PRO A 166 -10.53 8.16 -2.67
C PRO A 166 -11.89 8.17 -3.39
N TRP A 167 -12.98 8.09 -2.63
CA TRP A 167 -14.37 8.02 -3.10
C TRP A 167 -15.17 9.30 -2.88
N GLY A 168 -14.65 10.31 -2.17
CA GLY A 168 -15.36 11.57 -1.86
C GLY A 168 -14.96 12.17 -0.52
N ASP A 169 -15.89 12.88 0.12
CA ASP A 169 -15.58 13.64 1.33
C ASP A 169 -16.10 13.02 2.63
N ASP A 170 -16.97 12.04 2.55
CA ASP A 170 -17.56 11.39 3.70
C ASP A 170 -16.98 10.00 3.91
N ILE A 171 -16.85 9.60 5.18
CA ILE A 171 -16.37 8.29 5.58
C ILE A 171 -17.29 7.71 6.66
N ASP A 172 -17.59 6.44 6.50
CA ASP A 172 -18.24 5.61 7.52
C ASP A 172 -17.66 4.19 7.49
N SER A 173 -18.11 3.33 8.38
CA SER A 173 -17.63 1.96 8.51
C SER A 173 -17.84 1.08 7.27
N THR A 174 -18.70 1.50 6.33
CA THR A 174 -18.91 0.78 5.07
C THR A 174 -17.91 1.15 3.97
N CYS A 175 -17.09 2.18 4.20
CA CYS A 175 -16.14 2.71 3.22
C CYS A 175 -14.71 2.19 3.39
N ALA A 176 -14.29 1.91 4.62
CA ALA A 176 -12.89 1.57 4.93
C ALA A 176 -12.78 0.80 6.24
N ASN A 177 -11.70 0.07 6.41
CA ASN A 177 -11.34 -0.58 7.67
C ASN A 177 -10.51 0.36 8.53
N PHE A 178 -11.08 0.74 9.70
CA PHE A 178 -10.45 1.53 10.74
C PHE A 178 -11.01 1.12 12.10
N TYR A 179 -10.51 1.66 13.19
CA TYR A 179 -10.93 1.28 14.54
C TYR A 179 -12.45 1.41 14.72
N ASN A 180 -13.11 0.33 15.18
CA ASN A 180 -14.57 0.22 15.32
C ASN A 180 -15.33 0.34 13.98
N SER A 181 -14.76 -0.12 12.86
CA SER A 181 -15.48 -0.23 11.59
C SER A 181 -16.59 -1.30 11.65
N ASN A 182 -16.56 -2.19 12.64
CA ASN A 182 -17.51 -3.29 12.82
C ASN A 182 -17.59 -4.25 11.62
N ASP A 183 -16.53 -4.31 10.80
CA ASP A 183 -16.42 -5.30 9.74
C ASP A 183 -16.13 -6.70 10.31
N PRO A 184 -16.32 -7.76 9.53
CA PRO A 184 -16.19 -9.14 10.02
C PRO A 184 -14.77 -9.56 10.46
N TYR A 185 -13.77 -8.72 10.25
CA TYR A 185 -12.37 -8.98 10.55
C TYR A 185 -11.83 -8.17 11.72
N GLU A 186 -12.64 -7.25 12.27
CA GLU A 186 -12.22 -6.45 13.40
C GLU A 186 -11.78 -7.32 14.59
N PRO A 187 -10.72 -6.98 15.33
CA PRO A 187 -9.98 -5.68 15.30
C PRO A 187 -8.72 -5.70 14.41
N TYR A 188 -8.73 -6.38 13.28
CA TYR A 188 -7.58 -6.55 12.40
C TYR A 188 -7.83 -6.01 10.99
N THR A 189 -6.87 -6.27 10.07
CA THR A 189 -7.00 -5.93 8.64
C THR A 189 -8.10 -6.74 7.97
N THR A 190 -8.66 -6.22 6.89
CA THR A 190 -9.51 -6.98 5.96
C THR A 190 -8.67 -7.55 4.80
N PRO A 191 -9.16 -8.57 4.08
CA PRO A 191 -8.57 -8.91 2.77
C PRO A 191 -8.50 -7.69 1.86
N VAL A 192 -7.43 -7.55 1.09
CA VAL A 192 -7.27 -6.42 0.18
C VAL A 192 -8.44 -6.31 -0.81
N GLY A 193 -8.94 -5.11 -1.05
CA GLY A 193 -10.11 -4.87 -1.90
C GLY A 193 -11.44 -5.30 -1.29
N PHE A 194 -11.52 -5.42 0.03
CA PHE A 194 -12.74 -5.84 0.70
C PHE A 194 -13.91 -4.87 0.46
N TYR A 195 -13.65 -3.57 0.42
CA TYR A 195 -14.65 -2.52 0.25
C TYR A 195 -14.95 -2.25 -1.24
N ASP A 196 -15.58 -3.24 -1.91
CA ASP A 196 -15.83 -3.25 -3.36
C ASP A 196 -17.29 -3.02 -3.78
N GLY A 197 -18.16 -2.68 -2.82
CA GLY A 197 -19.57 -2.41 -3.07
C GLY A 197 -20.50 -3.63 -2.93
N ASN A 198 -20.00 -4.73 -2.40
CA ASN A 198 -20.76 -5.97 -2.23
C ASN A 198 -21.06 -6.31 -0.77
N TYR A 199 -22.06 -7.18 -0.58
CA TYR A 199 -22.28 -7.85 0.71
C TYR A 199 -21.26 -8.98 0.90
N LYS A 200 -20.58 -9.00 2.06
CA LYS A 200 -19.63 -10.03 2.46
C LYS A 200 -19.86 -10.39 3.92
N ASN A 201 -20.10 -11.68 4.21
CA ASN A 201 -20.37 -12.15 5.59
C ASN A 201 -21.42 -11.29 6.31
N SER A 202 -22.53 -10.96 5.64
CA SER A 202 -23.62 -10.09 6.14
C SER A 202 -23.23 -8.63 6.40
N PHE A 203 -22.03 -8.21 6.00
CA PHE A 203 -21.56 -6.83 6.07
C PHE A 203 -21.60 -6.19 4.67
N TYR A 204 -22.26 -5.03 4.58
CA TYR A 204 -22.33 -4.26 3.33
C TYR A 204 -21.11 -3.33 3.21
N THR A 205 -20.48 -3.30 2.05
CA THR A 205 -19.40 -2.35 1.75
C THR A 205 -19.83 -1.39 0.65
N LYS A 206 -19.39 -0.14 0.74
CA LYS A 206 -19.41 0.78 -0.41
C LYS A 206 -18.23 0.47 -1.33
N ASN A 207 -18.38 0.80 -2.61
CA ASN A 207 -17.26 0.68 -3.53
C ASN A 207 -16.29 1.85 -3.32
N SER A 208 -15.21 1.58 -2.59
CA SER A 208 -14.22 2.56 -2.15
C SER A 208 -13.02 2.66 -3.11
N VAL A 209 -13.24 2.33 -4.37
CA VAL A 209 -12.21 2.40 -5.41
C VAL A 209 -11.85 3.86 -5.73
N SER A 210 -10.56 4.15 -5.86
CA SER A 210 -10.07 5.45 -6.31
C SER A 210 -10.35 5.70 -7.79
N SER A 211 -10.19 6.95 -8.24
CA SER A 211 -10.37 7.34 -9.65
C SER A 211 -9.46 6.59 -10.62
N TYR A 212 -8.34 6.06 -10.14
CA TYR A 212 -7.41 5.24 -10.93
C TYR A 212 -7.59 3.73 -10.73
N GLY A 213 -8.54 3.30 -9.89
CA GLY A 213 -8.85 1.89 -9.70
C GLY A 213 -8.10 1.23 -8.54
N CYS A 214 -7.45 2.00 -7.66
CA CYS A 214 -6.83 1.50 -6.44
C CYS A 214 -7.88 1.30 -5.34
N TYR A 215 -7.69 0.27 -4.52
CA TYR A 215 -8.46 0.01 -3.31
C TYR A 215 -7.61 0.23 -2.07
N ASP A 216 -8.27 0.32 -0.92
CA ASP A 216 -7.65 0.41 0.40
C ASP A 216 -6.68 1.61 0.55
N MET A 217 -6.94 2.70 -0.22
CA MET A 217 -6.16 3.94 -0.13
C MET A 217 -6.61 4.82 1.06
N ALA A 218 -7.46 4.29 1.94
CA ALA A 218 -7.82 4.85 3.24
C ALA A 218 -8.18 3.69 4.18
N GLY A 219 -7.50 3.57 5.30
CA GLY A 219 -7.66 2.49 6.27
C GLY A 219 -6.87 1.22 5.88
N ASN A 220 -7.18 0.11 6.52
CA ASN A 220 -6.58 -1.20 6.40
C ASN A 220 -5.13 -1.24 6.86
N ALA A 221 -4.15 -0.84 6.07
CA ALA A 221 -2.77 -0.70 6.50
C ALA A 221 -2.16 0.66 6.12
N TRP A 222 -1.32 1.22 7.00
CA TRP A 222 -0.43 2.30 6.62
C TRP A 222 0.51 1.84 5.52
N GLU A 223 0.83 2.74 4.60
CA GLU A 223 1.64 2.42 3.45
C GLU A 223 2.93 3.23 3.41
N TRP A 224 4.06 2.55 3.42
CA TRP A 224 5.36 3.16 3.25
C TRP A 224 5.46 3.89 1.90
N THR A 225 6.05 5.08 1.93
CA THR A 225 6.46 5.81 0.72
C THR A 225 7.99 5.87 0.62
N ASN A 226 8.48 6.28 -0.55
CA ASN A 226 9.92 6.46 -0.79
C ASN A 226 10.46 7.80 -0.24
N ASP A 227 9.57 8.63 0.31
CA ASP A 227 9.92 9.96 0.79
C ASP A 227 10.38 9.93 2.24
N ARG A 228 11.44 10.67 2.52
CA ARG A 228 11.83 11.04 3.88
C ARG A 228 11.12 12.32 4.29
N PHE A 229 10.87 12.48 5.58
CA PHE A 229 10.30 13.72 6.13
C PHE A 229 11.13 14.96 5.76
N ASN A 230 12.46 14.81 5.79
CA ASN A 230 13.43 15.73 5.20
C ASN A 230 14.72 14.94 4.93
N GLN A 231 15.65 15.53 4.17
CA GLN A 231 16.86 14.83 3.68
C GLN A 231 17.76 14.27 4.81
N SER A 232 17.79 14.93 5.97
CA SER A 232 18.60 14.52 7.13
C SER A 232 17.81 13.71 8.17
N SER A 233 16.50 13.48 7.92
CA SER A 233 15.63 12.79 8.87
C SER A 233 15.79 11.28 8.80
N PRO A 234 15.80 10.58 9.94
CA PRO A 234 15.66 9.14 9.99
C PRO A 234 14.19 8.69 9.81
N TYR A 235 13.27 9.63 9.55
CA TYR A 235 11.84 9.34 9.39
C TYR A 235 11.47 9.24 7.92
N TYR A 236 10.80 8.16 7.56
CA TYR A 236 10.12 8.00 6.29
C TYR A 236 8.63 8.31 6.43
N CYS A 237 8.01 8.67 5.32
CA CYS A 237 6.61 9.05 5.27
C CYS A 237 5.72 7.84 5.01
N GLY A 238 4.51 7.88 5.59
CA GLY A 238 3.46 6.90 5.38
C GLY A 238 2.14 7.55 5.00
N LYS A 239 1.30 6.82 4.28
CA LYS A 239 0.01 7.25 3.72
C LYS A 239 -1.09 6.27 4.10
N GLY A 240 -2.35 6.69 3.94
CA GLY A 240 -3.54 5.85 3.95
C GLY A 240 -4.20 5.63 5.31
N GLY A 241 -3.45 5.57 6.40
CA GLY A 241 -3.99 5.15 7.70
C GLY A 241 -4.08 3.63 7.82
N GLY A 242 -4.49 3.13 8.97
CA GLY A 242 -4.57 1.70 9.23
C GLY A 242 -5.80 1.30 10.05
N PHE A 243 -6.06 0.00 10.13
CA PHE A 243 -7.22 -0.61 10.81
C PHE A 243 -7.39 -0.21 12.28
N ASN A 244 -6.30 0.16 12.95
CA ASN A 244 -6.28 0.54 14.36
C ASN A 244 -6.40 2.07 14.60
N LEU A 245 -6.73 2.84 13.55
CA LEU A 245 -6.76 4.28 13.62
C LEU A 245 -8.11 4.81 14.16
N HIS A 246 -8.05 5.54 15.27
CA HIS A 246 -9.25 6.11 15.92
C HIS A 246 -9.79 7.38 15.25
N ASN A 247 -8.91 8.12 14.55
CA ASN A 247 -9.28 9.38 13.93
C ASN A 247 -9.27 9.28 12.40
N PRO A 248 -10.45 9.23 11.75
CA PRO A 248 -10.52 9.16 10.29
C PRO A 248 -9.84 10.30 9.53
N ALA A 249 -9.62 11.46 10.19
CA ALA A 249 -8.90 12.57 9.57
C ALA A 249 -7.47 12.20 9.14
N HIS A 250 -6.86 11.23 9.80
CA HIS A 250 -5.52 10.75 9.45
C HIS A 250 -5.50 9.80 8.25
N MET A 251 -6.68 9.34 7.77
CA MET A 251 -6.81 8.52 6.55
C MET A 251 -7.09 9.37 5.31
N GLN A 252 -7.20 10.70 5.46
CA GLN A 252 -7.43 11.60 4.34
C GLN A 252 -6.25 11.53 3.36
N VAL A 253 -6.55 11.57 2.06
CA VAL A 253 -5.55 11.33 1.00
C VAL A 253 -4.37 12.29 1.02
N TYR A 254 -4.52 13.47 1.60
CA TYR A 254 -3.43 14.43 1.78
C TYR A 254 -2.67 14.28 3.10
N TYR A 255 -3.18 13.49 4.05
CA TYR A 255 -2.50 13.30 5.32
C TYR A 255 -1.21 12.49 5.12
N VAL A 256 -0.14 12.93 5.78
CA VAL A 256 1.17 12.29 5.77
C VAL A 256 1.56 11.99 7.21
N SER A 257 1.78 10.75 7.52
CA SER A 257 2.41 10.34 8.78
C SER A 257 3.91 10.16 8.59
N THR A 258 4.65 10.21 9.68
CA THR A 258 6.09 10.00 9.67
C THR A 258 6.47 8.92 10.67
N PHE A 259 7.24 7.95 10.21
CA PHE A 259 7.68 6.81 11.02
C PHE A 259 9.19 6.79 11.09
N ARG A 260 9.72 6.65 12.30
CA ARG A 260 11.17 6.57 12.51
C ARG A 260 11.69 5.21 12.07
N VAL A 261 12.58 5.21 11.10
CA VAL A 261 13.34 4.03 10.68
C VAL A 261 14.67 4.04 11.44
N LYS A 262 14.84 3.12 12.38
CA LYS A 262 16.13 2.86 13.03
C LYS A 262 16.84 1.76 12.28
N GLU A 263 18.10 1.98 11.98
CA GLU A 263 18.97 0.96 11.38
C GLU A 263 19.15 -0.25 12.33
N ASP A 264 19.11 -0.03 13.63
CA ASP A 264 19.51 -1.03 14.63
C ASP A 264 18.35 -1.75 15.33
N ASN A 265 17.13 -1.21 15.28
CA ASN A 265 15.98 -1.83 15.97
C ASN A 265 14.70 -1.09 15.57
N PRO A 266 13.75 -1.68 14.82
CA PRO A 266 12.43 -1.10 14.75
C PRO A 266 11.85 -1.09 16.16
N PRO A 267 11.28 0.01 16.61
CA PRO A 267 10.61 0.03 17.88
C PRO A 267 9.46 -0.98 17.84
N LEU A 268 9.40 -1.85 18.83
CA LEU A 268 8.28 -2.76 19.10
C LEU A 268 7.06 -1.97 19.61
N ASP A 269 6.90 -0.73 19.17
CA ASP A 269 5.75 0.08 19.55
C ASP A 269 4.53 -0.39 18.74
N ARG A 270 3.41 -0.57 19.43
CA ARG A 270 2.14 -1.04 18.86
C ARG A 270 1.60 -0.15 17.74
N THR A 271 2.07 1.09 17.64
CA THR A 271 1.66 2.05 16.62
C THR A 271 2.21 1.73 15.24
N HIS A 272 3.27 0.92 15.13
CA HIS A 272 3.91 0.53 13.86
C HIS A 272 3.49 -0.86 13.35
N LEU A 273 2.57 -1.52 14.03
CA LEU A 273 2.14 -2.88 13.65
C LEU A 273 1.24 -2.90 12.42
N SER A 274 0.69 -1.76 12.04
CA SER A 274 -0.19 -1.62 10.87
C SER A 274 0.53 -1.13 9.61
N ASP A 275 1.89 -1.07 9.62
CA ASP A 275 2.66 -0.58 8.49
C ASP A 275 2.84 -1.69 7.44
N GLY A 276 2.26 -1.48 6.29
CA GLY A 276 2.38 -2.27 5.07
C GLY A 276 2.91 -1.39 3.93
N PHE A 277 2.62 -1.76 2.70
CA PHE A 277 3.03 -0.99 1.52
C PHE A 277 2.31 -1.45 0.24
N ARG A 278 2.30 -0.57 -0.76
CA ARG A 278 2.06 -0.92 -2.17
C ARG A 278 3.25 -0.54 -3.01
N VAL A 279 3.32 -1.01 -4.25
CA VAL A 279 4.46 -0.80 -5.13
C VAL A 279 4.12 0.11 -6.29
N VAL A 280 5.16 0.71 -6.88
CA VAL A 280 5.08 1.40 -8.18
C VAL A 280 6.09 0.85 -9.16
N LYS A 281 5.79 1.00 -10.45
CA LYS A 281 6.71 0.80 -11.55
C LYS A 281 6.64 2.01 -12.47
N ARG A 282 7.70 2.81 -12.50
CA ARG A 282 7.82 3.97 -13.38
C ARG A 282 8.26 3.51 -14.76
N ILE A 283 7.63 4.06 -15.82
CA ILE A 283 8.02 3.79 -17.20
C ILE A 283 9.18 4.72 -17.51
N LYS A 284 10.37 4.16 -17.70
CA LYS A 284 11.51 4.95 -18.20
C LYS A 284 11.25 5.29 -19.67
N ASN A 285 11.44 6.55 -20.07
CA ASN A 285 11.21 7.06 -21.43
C ASN A 285 12.00 6.34 -22.56
N HIS A 286 12.79 5.32 -22.25
CA HIS A 286 13.52 4.50 -23.20
C HIS A 286 12.88 3.11 -23.50
N GLU A 287 11.76 2.78 -22.85
CA GLU A 287 11.06 1.49 -23.07
C GLU A 287 9.83 1.63 -23.97
N ILE A 288 9.73 2.69 -24.78
CA ILE A 288 8.73 2.74 -25.86
C ILE A 288 9.27 1.86 -27.00
N PHE A 289 9.18 0.55 -26.84
CA PHE A 289 9.34 -0.36 -27.95
C PHE A 289 8.11 -0.28 -28.85
N TYR A 290 8.30 0.30 -30.03
CA TYR A 290 7.35 0.16 -31.13
C TYR A 290 7.24 -1.33 -31.47
N HIS A 291 6.15 -1.96 -31.09
CA HIS A 291 5.73 -3.18 -31.75
C HIS A 291 4.99 -2.76 -33.04
N HIS A 292 5.67 -2.93 -34.16
CA HIS A 292 5.10 -2.93 -35.50
C HIS A 292 4.28 -4.21 -35.72
#